data_7b872901c5a4552d5312f9bf773565be
#
_entry.id   7b872901c5a4552d5312f9bf773565be
#
_cell.length_a   1.000
_cell.length_b   1.000
_cell.length_c   1.000
_cell.angle_alpha   90.00
_cell.angle_beta   90.00
_cell.angle_gamma   90.00
#
_symmetry.space_group_name_H-M   'P 1'
#
loop_
_entity.id
_entity.type
_entity.pdbx_description
1 polymer ?
#
loop_
_entity_poly.entity_id
_entity_poly.type
_entity_poly.pdbx_seq_one_letter_code
_entity_poly.pdbx_strand_id
1 'polypeptide(L)'
;MMTMKSRLSLMALAFALGAMPALSQTPAPKLNPPYSQADLKPVVNTGGEVMNFDWPMLKIGMAEYSEGPTGVTVIRFGRKVLGAVDVRGGGPGTVNTEYLDLFYNVPEVDSVVFSGGSWYGLESVTAVNTALKDEGTRSGHWDNIGLAVGSIIYDFGDRRLNEIYPDKKLAQAAFHAAETGVFRNGSAGAGRNTRTGYYFGCNSASGQGGAFKQVGDIKIAAFTVVNAFGVVADRDGKVQACYGGEGWPKDLMVKDLMQNLPDSQKPGWTVPGGPKRNTTVSLIVVNQKMDPAELKRLAVQVHTSMARGIQPYATMGDGDVMYAISTAEVDTPEGMTNPQLGGIASEVMWDAILNSVPEQPSLPVVTSAPQVTEKAIKAYAGDYRFSNIVSVKVTADGGKLYAQATGERRAYGITKEAKAELIPYKDGVFMVPGRYPTVLDFTTKGKLVMNPGQWQQTAVKK
;
A
#
# COMPACT_ATOMS: atom_id res chain seq x y z
N MET A 1 -78.22 13.14 41.37
CA MET A 1 -77.22 12.07 41.12
C MET A 1 -77.25 11.74 39.65
N MET A 2 -76.31 12.33 38.92
CA MET A 2 -76.22 12.27 37.46
C MET A 2 -75.01 11.40 37.07
N THR A 3 -75.27 10.28 36.37
CA THR A 3 -74.25 9.42 35.85
C THR A 3 -73.97 9.83 34.40
N MET A 4 -72.71 10.30 34.18
CA MET A 4 -72.25 10.67 32.86
C MET A 4 -71.53 9.43 32.21
N LYS A 5 -72.08 8.88 31.14
CA LYS A 5 -71.44 7.86 30.31
C LYS A 5 -70.58 8.51 29.25
N SER A 6 -69.27 8.37 29.34
CA SER A 6 -68.35 8.75 28.28
C SER A 6 -68.25 7.67 27.21
N ARG A 7 -68.56 8.02 25.97
CA ARG A 7 -68.34 7.16 24.79
C ARG A 7 -66.92 7.42 24.27
N LEU A 8 -66.04 6.43 24.35
CA LEU A 8 -64.78 6.41 23.58
C LEU A 8 -65.09 6.00 22.15
N SER A 9 -64.82 6.91 21.22
CA SER A 9 -64.79 6.57 19.76
C SER A 9 -63.37 6.12 19.42
N LEU A 10 -63.24 4.82 19.04
CA LEU A 10 -62.02 4.31 18.46
C LEU A 10 -61.98 4.73 16.97
N MET A 11 -61.07 5.63 16.62
CA MET A 11 -60.69 5.91 15.23
C MET A 11 -59.64 4.89 14.82
N ALA A 12 -59.99 3.94 13.95
CA ALA A 12 -59.07 3.02 13.30
C ALA A 12 -58.37 3.77 12.16
N LEU A 13 -57.08 4.09 12.33
CA LEU A 13 -56.22 4.62 11.28
C LEU A 13 -55.75 3.44 10.41
N ALA A 14 -56.32 3.28 9.23
CA ALA A 14 -55.84 2.33 8.24
C ALA A 14 -54.54 2.88 7.59
N PHE A 15 -53.39 2.32 7.97
CA PHE A 15 -52.14 2.54 7.25
C PHE A 15 -52.22 1.79 5.89
N ALA A 16 -52.40 2.51 4.79
CA ALA A 16 -52.16 2.00 3.46
C ALA A 16 -50.64 1.77 3.29
N LEU A 17 -50.20 0.53 3.39
CA LEU A 17 -48.89 0.09 2.94
C LEU A 17 -48.84 0.20 1.41
N GLY A 18 -48.47 1.37 0.93
CA GLY A 18 -48.06 1.54 -0.48
C GLY A 18 -46.83 0.67 -0.74
N ALA A 19 -46.97 -0.35 -1.60
CA ALA A 19 -45.82 -1.10 -2.10
C ALA A 19 -44.86 -0.13 -2.80
N MET A 20 -43.73 0.16 -2.18
CA MET A 20 -42.63 0.87 -2.85
C MET A 20 -42.20 0.01 -4.07
N PRO A 21 -42.10 0.60 -5.27
CA PRO A 21 -41.55 -0.14 -6.39
C PRO A 21 -40.17 -0.61 -6.02
N ALA A 22 -39.90 -1.91 -6.13
CA ALA A 22 -38.57 -2.46 -6.00
C ALA A 22 -37.65 -1.72 -6.99
N LEU A 23 -36.73 -0.89 -6.49
CA LEU A 23 -35.69 -0.30 -7.31
C LEU A 23 -34.94 -1.47 -7.96
N SER A 24 -35.14 -1.64 -9.25
CA SER A 24 -34.36 -2.56 -10.08
C SER A 24 -32.89 -2.17 -9.87
N GLN A 25 -32.19 -2.93 -9.03
CA GLN A 25 -30.74 -2.76 -8.90
C GLN A 25 -30.12 -3.16 -10.24
N THR A 26 -29.73 -2.17 -11.00
CA THR A 26 -28.85 -2.42 -12.15
C THR A 26 -27.62 -3.14 -11.61
N PRO A 27 -27.24 -4.32 -12.15
CA PRO A 27 -26.05 -5.02 -11.69
C PRO A 27 -24.85 -4.07 -11.73
N ALA A 28 -24.14 -3.96 -10.61
CA ALA A 28 -22.94 -3.14 -10.55
C ALA A 28 -21.99 -3.54 -11.69
N PRO A 29 -21.44 -2.58 -12.44
CA PRO A 29 -20.54 -2.89 -13.54
C PRO A 29 -19.34 -3.67 -13.02
N LYS A 30 -18.89 -4.71 -13.73
CA LYS A 30 -17.66 -5.43 -13.40
C LYS A 30 -16.48 -4.47 -13.56
N LEU A 31 -15.85 -4.08 -12.45
CA LEU A 31 -14.80 -3.04 -12.43
C LEU A 31 -13.44 -3.52 -12.96
N ASN A 32 -13.19 -4.83 -12.95
CA ASN A 32 -11.89 -5.41 -13.26
C ASN A 32 -11.86 -6.35 -14.47
N PRO A 33 -12.60 -6.11 -15.59
CA PRO A 33 -12.36 -6.92 -16.76
C PRO A 33 -10.91 -6.68 -17.26
N PRO A 34 -10.20 -7.71 -17.76
CA PRO A 34 -10.73 -9.04 -18.04
C PRO A 34 -10.71 -9.99 -16.83
N TYR A 35 -10.39 -9.52 -15.62
CA TYR A 35 -10.21 -10.36 -14.44
C TYR A 35 -11.46 -10.36 -13.56
N SER A 36 -11.82 -11.54 -13.03
CA SER A 36 -12.68 -11.67 -11.88
C SER A 36 -11.83 -11.78 -10.62
N GLN A 37 -12.18 -11.09 -9.54
CA GLN A 37 -11.48 -11.18 -8.24
C GLN A 37 -11.39 -12.64 -7.76
N ALA A 38 -12.44 -13.43 -7.99
CA ALA A 38 -12.50 -14.84 -7.60
C ALA A 38 -11.48 -15.73 -8.33
N ASP A 39 -11.11 -15.38 -9.56
CA ASP A 39 -10.23 -16.19 -10.42
C ASP A 39 -8.75 -15.86 -10.22
N LEU A 40 -8.43 -14.76 -9.53
CA LEU A 40 -7.05 -14.36 -9.26
C LEU A 40 -6.34 -15.41 -8.40
N LYS A 41 -5.06 -15.63 -8.68
CA LYS A 41 -4.23 -16.59 -7.94
C LYS A 41 -3.21 -15.84 -7.09
N PRO A 42 -3.17 -16.10 -5.76
CA PRO A 42 -2.11 -15.57 -4.93
C PRO A 42 -0.73 -16.06 -5.38
N VAL A 43 0.22 -15.13 -5.43
CA VAL A 43 1.65 -15.42 -5.56
C VAL A 43 2.27 -15.11 -4.20
N VAL A 44 2.97 -16.08 -3.60
CA VAL A 44 3.46 -15.96 -2.23
C VAL A 44 4.97 -15.81 -2.18
N ASN A 45 5.46 -15.02 -1.23
CA ASN A 45 6.88 -14.85 -0.88
C ASN A 45 7.81 -14.62 -2.09
N THR A 46 7.40 -13.78 -3.04
CA THR A 46 8.16 -13.45 -4.25
C THR A 46 8.53 -11.96 -4.28
N GLY A 47 9.52 -11.65 -5.11
CA GLY A 47 9.99 -10.26 -5.28
C GLY A 47 10.76 -9.72 -4.07
N GLY A 48 11.25 -8.49 -4.22
CA GLY A 48 11.99 -7.77 -3.19
C GLY A 48 13.38 -8.31 -2.90
N GLU A 49 14.15 -7.53 -2.15
CA GLU A 49 15.44 -7.94 -1.59
C GLU A 49 15.22 -8.68 -0.27
N VAL A 50 15.87 -9.83 -0.11
CA VAL A 50 15.67 -10.68 1.06
C VAL A 50 16.54 -10.23 2.22
N MET A 51 15.90 -9.85 3.33
CA MET A 51 16.53 -9.67 4.63
C MET A 51 16.36 -10.93 5.47
N ASN A 52 17.46 -11.48 5.94
CA ASN A 52 17.46 -12.62 6.88
C ASN A 52 17.82 -12.13 8.29
N PHE A 53 17.13 -12.66 9.31
CA PHE A 53 17.40 -12.33 10.71
C PHE A 53 17.05 -13.50 11.64
N ASP A 54 17.77 -13.64 12.75
CA ASP A 54 17.56 -14.72 13.70
C ASP A 54 16.59 -14.32 14.82
N TRP A 55 15.29 -14.56 14.58
CA TRP A 55 14.27 -14.40 15.61
C TRP A 55 13.08 -15.36 15.38
N PRO A 56 13.14 -16.59 15.95
CA PRO A 56 12.11 -17.61 15.72
C PRO A 56 10.70 -17.24 16.18
N MET A 57 10.56 -16.27 17.08
CA MET A 57 9.27 -15.74 17.52
C MET A 57 8.48 -15.08 16.38
N LEU A 58 9.15 -14.58 15.35
CA LEU A 58 8.55 -13.88 14.23
C LEU A 58 8.50 -14.78 12.98
N LYS A 59 7.30 -14.95 12.42
CA LYS A 59 7.09 -15.55 11.11
C LYS A 59 6.40 -14.55 10.20
N ILE A 60 6.92 -14.32 9.01
CA ILE A 60 6.43 -13.32 8.09
C ILE A 60 6.10 -13.95 6.74
N GLY A 61 4.88 -13.70 6.27
CA GLY A 61 4.43 -14.16 4.97
C GLY A 61 3.83 -13.03 4.16
N MET A 62 3.99 -13.14 2.85
CA MET A 62 3.46 -12.16 1.90
C MET A 62 2.72 -12.86 0.79
N ALA A 63 1.70 -12.20 0.28
CA ALA A 63 1.01 -12.63 -0.94
C ALA A 63 0.63 -11.43 -1.78
N GLU A 64 0.60 -11.63 -3.09
CA GLU A 64 0.34 -10.60 -4.09
C GLU A 64 -0.61 -11.10 -5.16
N TYR A 65 -1.37 -10.17 -5.74
CA TYR A 65 -2.00 -10.35 -7.05
C TYR A 65 -1.20 -9.60 -8.10
N SER A 66 -0.54 -10.35 -8.99
CA SER A 66 0.27 -9.77 -10.07
C SER A 66 -0.55 -8.88 -10.99
N GLU A 67 -1.80 -9.23 -11.23
CA GLU A 67 -2.74 -8.48 -12.06
C GLU A 67 -3.15 -7.16 -11.40
N GLY A 68 -3.01 -7.06 -10.05
CA GLY A 68 -3.37 -5.89 -9.26
C GLY A 68 -2.62 -4.62 -9.65
N PRO A 69 -1.28 -4.50 -9.61
CA PRO A 69 -0.40 -5.09 -8.63
C PRO A 69 -0.73 -4.59 -7.21
N THR A 70 -0.98 -5.49 -6.29
CA THR A 70 -1.29 -5.21 -4.89
C THR A 70 -0.97 -6.42 -4.03
N GLY A 71 -0.85 -6.25 -2.72
CA GLY A 71 -0.48 -7.35 -1.84
C GLY A 71 -0.76 -7.11 -0.36
N VAL A 72 -0.44 -8.12 0.42
CA VAL A 72 -0.58 -8.16 1.86
C VAL A 72 0.67 -8.76 2.50
N THR A 73 1.02 -8.27 3.68
CA THR A 73 2.13 -8.77 4.52
C THR A 73 1.58 -9.09 5.91
N VAL A 74 1.80 -10.32 6.37
CA VAL A 74 1.33 -10.82 7.66
C VAL A 74 2.53 -11.14 8.53
N ILE A 75 2.64 -10.47 9.66
CA ILE A 75 3.64 -10.71 10.69
C ILE A 75 2.95 -11.49 11.82
N ARG A 76 3.34 -12.77 12.03
CA ARG A 76 2.79 -13.67 13.04
C ARG A 76 3.77 -13.80 14.19
N PHE A 77 3.24 -13.92 15.40
CA PHE A 77 4.03 -14.21 16.60
C PHE A 77 3.80 -15.66 17.04
N GLY A 78 4.84 -16.29 17.61
CA GLY A 78 4.77 -17.67 18.09
C GLY A 78 3.78 -17.89 19.24
N ARG A 79 3.33 -16.83 19.89
CA ARG A 79 2.31 -16.77 20.94
C ARG A 79 1.63 -15.41 20.93
N LYS A 80 0.60 -15.19 21.73
CA LYS A 80 0.09 -13.85 22.01
C LYS A 80 1.18 -12.98 22.65
N VAL A 81 1.29 -11.74 22.21
CA VAL A 81 2.32 -10.78 22.61
C VAL A 81 1.69 -9.45 22.94
N LEU A 82 2.30 -8.73 23.90
CA LEU A 82 1.84 -7.40 24.30
C LEU A 82 1.99 -6.43 23.12
N GLY A 83 0.93 -5.67 22.83
CA GLY A 83 0.89 -4.68 21.76
C GLY A 83 0.51 -3.28 22.26
N ALA A 84 1.01 -2.28 21.56
CA ALA A 84 0.60 -0.89 21.69
C ALA A 84 0.52 -0.25 20.30
N VAL A 85 -0.15 0.89 20.20
CA VAL A 85 -0.30 1.61 18.93
C VAL A 85 -0.16 3.12 19.13
N ASP A 86 0.38 3.81 18.15
CA ASP A 86 0.38 5.26 18.04
C ASP A 86 -0.13 5.68 16.66
N VAL A 87 -1.20 6.47 16.59
CA VAL A 87 -1.83 6.93 15.34
C VAL A 87 -1.57 8.42 15.19
N ARG A 88 -0.96 8.83 14.06
CA ARG A 88 -0.62 10.24 13.82
C ARG A 88 -1.11 10.80 12.50
N GLY A 89 -1.36 9.95 11.52
CA GLY A 89 -1.94 10.40 10.26
C GLY A 89 -3.39 10.86 10.43
N GLY A 90 -3.82 11.83 9.61
CA GLY A 90 -5.17 12.38 9.67
C GLY A 90 -6.26 11.46 9.09
N GLY A 91 -5.89 10.38 8.36
CA GLY A 91 -6.84 9.47 7.71
C GLY A 91 -6.46 7.98 7.82
N PRO A 92 -6.26 7.43 9.02
CA PRO A 92 -5.88 6.04 9.20
C PRO A 92 -6.98 5.08 8.78
N GLY A 93 -6.60 3.94 8.17
CA GLY A 93 -7.48 2.81 7.90
C GLY A 93 -6.99 1.59 8.69
N THR A 94 -7.72 1.21 9.75
CA THR A 94 -7.25 0.22 10.73
C THR A 94 -8.35 -0.76 11.14
N VAL A 95 -7.93 -1.91 11.69
CA VAL A 95 -8.81 -2.89 12.33
C VAL A 95 -8.26 -3.22 13.70
N ASN A 96 -9.11 -3.22 14.72
CA ASN A 96 -8.85 -3.55 16.12
C ASN A 96 -7.78 -2.65 16.80
N THR A 97 -7.48 -1.49 16.23
CA THR A 97 -6.46 -0.56 16.75
C THR A 97 -6.85 0.03 18.10
N GLU A 98 -8.14 0.32 18.28
CA GLU A 98 -8.70 0.84 19.54
C GLU A 98 -8.50 -0.14 20.69
N TYR A 99 -8.50 -1.46 20.43
CA TYR A 99 -8.20 -2.47 21.46
C TYR A 99 -6.82 -2.28 22.08
N LEU A 100 -5.83 -1.86 21.28
CA LEU A 100 -4.48 -1.55 21.77
C LEU A 100 -4.37 -0.16 22.42
N ASP A 101 -5.18 0.78 21.99
CA ASP A 101 -5.12 2.18 22.49
C ASP A 101 -5.85 2.34 23.83
N LEU A 102 -6.97 1.64 24.01
CA LEU A 102 -7.78 1.70 25.22
C LEU A 102 -7.23 0.84 26.38
N PHE A 103 -6.16 0.10 26.17
CA PHE A 103 -5.55 -0.80 27.16
C PHE A 103 -6.56 -1.73 27.83
N TYR A 104 -7.49 -2.30 27.03
CA TYR A 104 -8.46 -3.26 27.55
C TYR A 104 -7.74 -4.47 28.16
N ASN A 105 -7.80 -4.57 29.50
CA ASN A 105 -7.17 -5.63 30.30
C ASN A 105 -5.66 -5.77 29.96
N VAL A 106 -5.27 -6.81 29.24
CA VAL A 106 -3.90 -6.97 28.68
C VAL A 106 -4.01 -6.98 27.17
N PRO A 107 -3.50 -5.94 26.46
CA PRO A 107 -3.67 -5.79 25.02
C PRO A 107 -2.69 -6.72 24.27
N GLU A 108 -3.04 -7.98 24.13
CA GLU A 108 -2.25 -8.99 23.43
C GLU A 108 -2.80 -9.33 22.05
N VAL A 109 -1.91 -9.51 21.08
CA VAL A 109 -2.21 -9.83 19.70
C VAL A 109 -1.45 -11.07 19.21
N ASP A 110 -1.98 -11.72 18.19
CA ASP A 110 -1.34 -12.86 17.49
C ASP A 110 -0.59 -12.43 16.25
N SER A 111 -1.03 -11.36 15.60
CA SER A 111 -0.49 -10.93 14.32
C SER A 111 -0.69 -9.45 14.08
N VAL A 112 0.22 -8.86 13.29
CA VAL A 112 0.07 -7.53 12.68
C VAL A 112 0.00 -7.71 11.17
N VAL A 113 -0.97 -7.04 10.52
CA VAL A 113 -1.23 -7.17 9.09
C VAL A 113 -1.12 -5.82 8.40
N PHE A 114 -0.32 -5.75 7.35
CA PHE A 114 -0.27 -4.62 6.43
C PHE A 114 -0.87 -5.02 5.09
N SER A 115 -1.71 -4.16 4.51
CA SER A 115 -2.42 -4.49 3.29
C SER A 115 -2.50 -3.29 2.33
N GLY A 116 -2.41 -3.56 1.04
CA GLY A 116 -2.85 -2.63 0.00
C GLY A 116 -4.37 -2.54 -0.08
N GLY A 117 -4.90 -1.93 -1.15
CA GLY A 117 -6.33 -1.93 -1.45
C GLY A 117 -7.15 -0.92 -0.66
N SER A 118 -6.51 0.00 0.09
CA SER A 118 -7.24 0.98 0.89
C SER A 118 -8.25 0.30 1.83
N TRP A 119 -9.39 0.90 2.08
CA TRP A 119 -10.40 0.35 2.99
C TRP A 119 -10.95 -1.02 2.58
N TYR A 120 -10.89 -1.40 1.29
CA TYR A 120 -11.23 -2.77 0.88
C TYR A 120 -10.23 -3.80 1.43
N GLY A 121 -8.94 -3.43 1.55
CA GLY A 121 -7.89 -4.27 2.11
C GLY A 121 -8.01 -4.53 3.62
N LEU A 122 -8.90 -3.84 4.35
CA LEU A 122 -9.21 -4.14 5.76
C LEU A 122 -9.72 -5.57 5.95
N GLU A 123 -10.32 -6.17 4.91
CA GLU A 123 -10.70 -7.58 4.91
C GLU A 123 -9.53 -8.51 5.24
N SER A 124 -8.31 -8.15 4.84
CA SER A 124 -7.10 -8.93 5.09
C SER A 124 -6.85 -9.17 6.59
N VAL A 125 -7.12 -8.18 7.42
CA VAL A 125 -6.89 -8.29 8.88
C VAL A 125 -7.86 -9.28 9.51
N THR A 126 -9.15 -9.19 9.18
CA THR A 126 -10.18 -10.09 9.69
C THR A 126 -10.01 -11.52 9.14
N ALA A 127 -9.47 -11.64 7.91
CA ALA A 127 -9.14 -12.92 7.30
C ALA A 127 -8.05 -13.69 8.06
N VAL A 128 -7.06 -12.98 8.63
CA VAL A 128 -6.02 -13.58 9.47
C VAL A 128 -6.60 -14.11 10.79
N ASN A 129 -7.57 -13.43 11.41
CA ASN A 129 -8.28 -13.95 12.58
C ASN A 129 -8.95 -15.29 12.28
N THR A 130 -9.61 -15.39 11.13
CA THR A 130 -10.26 -16.66 10.74
C THR A 130 -9.24 -17.75 10.39
N ALA A 131 -8.08 -17.38 9.80
CA ALA A 131 -7.00 -18.33 9.53
C ALA A 131 -6.42 -18.94 10.82
N LEU A 132 -6.19 -18.13 11.87
CA LEU A 132 -5.75 -18.58 13.19
C LEU A 132 -6.72 -19.59 13.81
N LYS A 133 -8.03 -19.37 13.63
CA LYS A 133 -9.07 -20.29 14.07
C LYS A 133 -9.09 -21.56 13.22
N ASP A 134 -9.03 -21.44 11.91
CA ASP A 134 -9.17 -22.55 10.96
C ASP A 134 -7.96 -23.51 11.05
N GLU A 135 -6.75 -23.02 11.34
CA GLU A 135 -5.57 -23.89 11.61
C GLU A 135 -5.55 -24.49 13.02
N GLY A 136 -6.49 -24.15 13.90
CA GLY A 136 -6.57 -24.65 15.27
C GLY A 136 -5.64 -23.98 16.29
N THR A 137 -4.86 -22.98 15.92
CA THR A 137 -4.01 -22.20 16.84
C THR A 137 -4.87 -21.42 17.85
N ARG A 138 -6.06 -20.98 17.43
CA ARG A 138 -7.04 -20.26 18.24
C ARG A 138 -8.41 -20.92 18.14
N SER A 139 -9.28 -20.66 19.13
CA SER A 139 -10.61 -21.25 19.23
C SER A 139 -11.71 -20.19 19.39
N GLY A 140 -12.97 -20.62 19.53
CA GLY A 140 -14.10 -19.75 19.86
C GLY A 140 -14.26 -19.50 21.36
N HIS A 141 -13.41 -20.06 22.22
CA HIS A 141 -13.47 -19.81 23.66
C HIS A 141 -12.94 -18.41 23.97
N TRP A 142 -13.58 -17.69 24.88
CA TRP A 142 -13.33 -16.28 25.16
C TRP A 142 -11.84 -15.94 25.38
N ASP A 143 -11.13 -16.74 26.16
CA ASP A 143 -9.72 -16.55 26.52
C ASP A 143 -8.74 -16.96 25.42
N ASN A 144 -9.23 -17.62 24.36
CA ASN A 144 -8.41 -18.15 23.26
C ASN A 144 -8.85 -17.68 21.87
N ILE A 145 -9.61 -16.60 21.79
CA ILE A 145 -9.95 -15.99 20.49
C ILE A 145 -8.70 -15.39 19.86
N GLY A 146 -8.50 -15.66 18.56
CA GLY A 146 -7.43 -15.07 17.77
C GLY A 146 -7.64 -13.56 17.55
N LEU A 147 -6.58 -12.79 17.70
CA LEU A 147 -6.62 -11.34 17.46
C LEU A 147 -5.46 -10.90 16.58
N ALA A 148 -5.80 -10.48 15.36
CA ALA A 148 -4.92 -9.69 14.52
C ALA A 148 -5.33 -8.21 14.57
N VAL A 149 -4.34 -7.34 14.57
CA VAL A 149 -4.49 -5.91 14.31
C VAL A 149 -3.86 -5.58 12.95
N GLY A 150 -4.23 -4.47 12.35
CA GLY A 150 -3.57 -4.10 11.11
C GLY A 150 -4.06 -2.81 10.50
N SER A 151 -3.33 -2.40 9.47
CA SER A 151 -3.54 -1.14 8.77
C SER A 151 -3.38 -1.32 7.26
N ILE A 152 -4.05 -0.44 6.52
CA ILE A 152 -3.98 -0.42 5.06
C ILE A 152 -3.20 0.77 4.55
N ILE A 153 -2.74 0.65 3.31
CA ILE A 153 -2.26 1.77 2.51
C ILE A 153 -3.18 2.00 1.30
N TYR A 154 -3.21 3.24 0.80
CA TYR A 154 -3.90 3.58 -0.44
C TYR A 154 -2.96 3.37 -1.62
N ASP A 155 -3.02 2.21 -2.25
CA ASP A 155 -2.21 1.85 -3.43
C ASP A 155 -2.95 2.00 -4.76
N PHE A 156 -4.16 2.54 -4.77
CA PHE A 156 -4.90 2.93 -5.96
C PHE A 156 -4.37 4.24 -6.58
N GLY A 157 -5.16 4.90 -7.37
CA GLY A 157 -4.82 6.16 -8.03
C GLY A 157 -4.43 5.98 -9.49
N ASP A 158 -3.81 7.00 -10.07
CA ASP A 158 -3.56 7.08 -11.52
C ASP A 158 -2.68 5.97 -12.09
N ARG A 159 -1.93 5.27 -11.23
CA ARG A 159 -1.01 4.19 -11.62
C ARG A 159 -1.59 2.79 -11.46
N ARG A 160 -2.74 2.66 -10.78
CA ARG A 160 -3.53 1.44 -10.75
C ARG A 160 -4.61 1.53 -11.80
N LEU A 161 -4.53 0.67 -12.78
CA LEU A 161 -5.42 0.69 -13.96
C LEU A 161 -6.63 -0.22 -13.76
N ASN A 162 -6.73 -0.86 -12.60
CA ASN A 162 -7.84 -1.70 -12.15
C ASN A 162 -8.09 -1.49 -10.64
N GLU A 163 -9.11 -2.15 -10.10
CA GLU A 163 -9.53 -2.03 -8.71
C GLU A 163 -9.42 -3.36 -7.95
N ILE A 164 -8.50 -4.23 -8.36
CA ILE A 164 -8.15 -5.45 -7.63
C ILE A 164 -7.60 -5.05 -6.25
N TYR A 165 -8.02 -5.75 -5.20
CA TYR A 165 -7.61 -5.49 -3.82
C TYR A 165 -7.24 -6.79 -3.09
N PRO A 166 -6.47 -6.74 -2.01
CA PRO A 166 -6.19 -7.89 -1.16
C PRO A 166 -7.46 -8.35 -0.42
N ASP A 167 -7.98 -9.50 -0.82
CA ASP A 167 -9.15 -10.13 -0.24
C ASP A 167 -8.78 -11.22 0.80
N LYS A 168 -9.80 -11.87 1.37
CA LYS A 168 -9.62 -12.98 2.31
C LYS A 168 -8.68 -14.07 1.78
N LYS A 169 -8.83 -14.46 0.51
CA LYS A 169 -8.02 -15.51 -0.11
C LYS A 169 -6.54 -15.14 -0.14
N LEU A 170 -6.24 -13.89 -0.51
CA LEU A 170 -4.86 -13.39 -0.56
C LEU A 170 -4.23 -13.34 0.84
N ALA A 171 -4.97 -12.81 1.82
CA ALA A 171 -4.48 -12.69 3.19
C ALA A 171 -4.21 -14.05 3.85
N GLN A 172 -5.09 -15.04 3.62
CA GLN A 172 -4.87 -16.39 4.11
C GLN A 172 -3.70 -17.09 3.42
N ALA A 173 -3.46 -16.82 2.12
CA ALA A 173 -2.28 -17.31 1.43
C ALA A 173 -0.99 -16.75 2.04
N ALA A 174 -0.93 -15.45 2.36
CA ALA A 174 0.19 -14.84 3.07
C ALA A 174 0.40 -15.45 4.47
N PHE A 175 -0.69 -15.62 5.21
CA PHE A 175 -0.66 -16.23 6.55
C PHE A 175 -0.05 -17.64 6.54
N HIS A 176 -0.47 -18.50 5.62
CA HIS A 176 0.05 -19.87 5.52
C HIS A 176 1.46 -19.95 4.94
N ALA A 177 1.88 -18.96 4.15
CA ALA A 177 3.23 -18.87 3.60
C ALA A 177 4.26 -18.25 4.56
N ALA A 178 3.90 -17.97 5.81
CA ALA A 178 4.78 -17.29 6.76
C ALA A 178 6.04 -18.10 7.09
N GLU A 179 7.20 -17.51 6.85
CA GLU A 179 8.55 -18.05 7.06
C GLU A 179 9.21 -17.38 8.27
N THR A 180 10.05 -18.15 9.00
CA THR A 180 10.79 -17.62 10.15
C THR A 180 12.02 -16.85 9.69
N GLY A 181 12.20 -15.65 10.26
CA GLY A 181 13.44 -14.89 10.08
C GLY A 181 13.71 -14.38 8.66
N VAL A 182 12.66 -14.25 7.83
CA VAL A 182 12.76 -13.77 6.46
C VAL A 182 11.81 -12.61 6.26
N PHE A 183 12.31 -11.49 5.73
CA PHE A 183 11.50 -10.36 5.26
C PHE A 183 11.98 -9.91 3.87
N ARG A 184 11.08 -9.42 3.03
CA ARG A 184 11.41 -8.98 1.66
C ARG A 184 11.18 -7.47 1.53
N ASN A 185 12.26 -6.75 1.25
CA ASN A 185 12.28 -5.29 1.10
C ASN A 185 11.84 -4.85 -0.30
N GLY A 186 11.51 -3.58 -0.45
CA GLY A 186 11.14 -2.96 -1.71
C GLY A 186 9.69 -3.20 -2.12
N SER A 187 9.40 -3.17 -3.41
CA SER A 187 8.04 -3.30 -3.95
C SER A 187 7.55 -4.75 -3.89
N ALA A 188 7.28 -5.24 -2.69
CA ALA A 188 6.83 -6.59 -2.39
C ALA A 188 5.70 -6.57 -1.35
N GLY A 189 4.85 -7.59 -1.30
CA GLY A 189 3.76 -7.74 -0.36
C GLY A 189 2.84 -6.52 -0.32
N ALA A 190 2.54 -6.01 0.88
CA ALA A 190 1.75 -4.79 1.04
C ALA A 190 2.39 -3.56 0.38
N GLY A 191 3.73 -3.56 0.21
CA GLY A 191 4.48 -2.50 -0.47
C GLY A 191 4.48 -2.57 -1.99
N ARG A 192 3.79 -3.53 -2.62
CA ARG A 192 3.86 -3.85 -4.05
C ARG A 192 3.71 -2.64 -4.97
N ASN A 193 2.81 -1.71 -4.69
CA ASN A 193 2.51 -0.56 -5.56
C ASN A 193 2.55 0.77 -4.80
N THR A 194 3.35 0.87 -3.75
CA THR A 194 3.52 2.10 -2.97
C THR A 194 4.34 3.16 -3.71
N ARG A 195 4.18 4.40 -3.29
CA ARG A 195 4.87 5.56 -3.85
C ARG A 195 5.19 6.60 -2.79
N THR A 196 6.22 7.39 -3.06
CA THR A 196 6.64 8.49 -2.18
C THR A 196 6.84 9.80 -2.93
N GLY A 197 6.89 10.91 -2.19
CA GLY A 197 7.21 12.22 -2.71
C GLY A 197 6.10 12.86 -3.52
N TYR A 198 4.86 12.45 -3.26
CA TYR A 198 3.72 13.00 -3.99
C TYR A 198 3.59 14.51 -3.79
N TYR A 199 3.83 15.00 -2.57
CA TYR A 199 3.76 16.42 -2.22
C TYR A 199 4.66 17.29 -3.10
N PHE A 200 5.84 16.80 -3.43
CA PHE A 200 6.80 17.48 -4.29
C PHE A 200 6.69 17.08 -5.78
N GLY A 201 5.74 16.24 -6.12
CA GLY A 201 5.60 15.70 -7.46
C GLY A 201 6.64 14.64 -7.84
N CYS A 202 7.47 14.15 -6.93
CA CYS A 202 8.45 13.09 -7.19
C CYS A 202 7.81 11.79 -7.66
N ASN A 203 6.78 11.34 -6.95
CA ASN A 203 5.96 10.20 -7.33
C ASN A 203 6.75 8.92 -7.69
N SER A 204 7.86 8.70 -7.00
CA SER A 204 8.78 7.58 -7.20
C SER A 204 8.23 6.26 -6.63
N ALA A 205 8.74 5.12 -7.11
CA ALA A 205 8.43 3.83 -6.53
C ALA A 205 8.95 3.74 -5.09
N SER A 206 8.17 3.11 -4.24
CA SER A 206 8.50 2.77 -2.87
C SER A 206 8.09 1.32 -2.59
N GLY A 207 8.10 0.91 -1.34
CA GLY A 207 7.84 -0.47 -0.98
C GLY A 207 7.59 -0.64 0.51
N GLN A 208 7.85 -1.86 0.94
CA GLN A 208 8.00 -2.19 2.34
C GLN A 208 9.47 -2.33 2.70
N GLY A 209 9.84 -1.99 3.94
CA GLY A 209 11.22 -2.11 4.41
C GLY A 209 11.27 -2.75 5.79
N GLY A 210 12.29 -3.56 6.00
CA GLY A 210 12.61 -4.17 7.27
C GLY A 210 14.05 -3.88 7.67
N ALA A 211 14.29 -3.83 8.96
CA ALA A 211 15.63 -3.79 9.55
C ALA A 211 15.64 -4.54 10.87
N PHE A 212 16.77 -5.14 11.19
CA PHE A 212 16.97 -5.91 12.41
C PHE A 212 18.29 -5.52 13.07
N LYS A 213 18.29 -5.41 14.40
CA LYS A 213 19.47 -5.19 15.20
C LYS A 213 19.41 -5.99 16.49
N GLN A 214 20.54 -6.60 16.86
CA GLN A 214 20.73 -7.21 18.14
C GLN A 214 21.85 -6.51 18.90
N VAL A 215 21.62 -6.24 20.18
CA VAL A 215 22.60 -5.63 21.07
C VAL A 215 22.60 -6.42 22.37
N GLY A 216 23.65 -7.23 22.60
CA GLY A 216 23.63 -8.27 23.64
C GLY A 216 22.46 -9.23 23.37
N ASP A 217 21.63 -9.43 24.38
CA ASP A 217 20.45 -10.31 24.28
C ASP A 217 19.20 -9.58 23.77
N ILE A 218 19.27 -8.25 23.61
CA ILE A 218 18.14 -7.47 23.14
C ILE A 218 18.06 -7.50 21.62
N LYS A 219 16.92 -7.97 21.10
CA LYS A 219 16.56 -7.99 19.68
C LYS A 219 15.55 -6.89 19.37
N ILE A 220 15.76 -6.19 18.28
CA ILE A 220 14.92 -5.10 17.79
C ILE A 220 14.70 -5.32 16.29
N ALA A 221 13.45 -5.41 15.86
CA ALA A 221 13.09 -5.47 14.45
C ALA A 221 12.09 -4.37 14.10
N ALA A 222 12.30 -3.70 12.98
CA ALA A 222 11.39 -2.69 12.44
C ALA A 222 10.89 -3.13 11.06
N PHE A 223 9.60 -2.95 10.81
CA PHE A 223 8.96 -3.21 9.54
C PHE A 223 8.06 -2.03 9.18
N THR A 224 8.12 -1.58 7.94
CA THR A 224 7.30 -0.45 7.49
C THR A 224 6.84 -0.65 6.05
N VAL A 225 5.66 -0.11 5.71
CA VAL A 225 5.18 0.02 4.32
C VAL A 225 5.06 1.51 4.03
N VAL A 226 5.94 2.02 3.18
CA VAL A 226 6.09 3.45 2.94
C VAL A 226 5.33 3.86 1.67
N ASN A 227 4.14 4.45 1.86
CA ASN A 227 3.34 5.04 0.79
C ASN A 227 3.09 6.52 1.11
N ALA A 228 4.18 7.25 1.39
CA ALA A 228 4.18 8.54 2.02
C ALA A 228 3.88 9.70 1.06
N PHE A 229 3.21 10.72 1.58
CA PHE A 229 3.05 12.02 0.92
C PHE A 229 4.40 12.73 0.73
N GLY A 230 5.26 12.65 1.75
CA GLY A 230 6.62 13.15 1.71
C GLY A 230 7.59 12.26 0.93
N VAL A 231 8.82 12.72 0.81
CA VAL A 231 9.96 11.97 0.25
C VAL A 231 10.68 11.18 1.33
N VAL A 232 11.32 10.07 0.94
CA VAL A 232 12.27 9.36 1.80
C VAL A 232 13.64 10.03 1.70
N ALA A 233 14.24 10.29 2.86
CA ALA A 233 15.57 10.90 2.96
C ALA A 233 16.51 10.06 3.82
N ASP A 234 17.80 10.08 3.46
CA ASP A 234 18.86 9.51 4.28
C ASP A 234 19.28 10.44 5.43
N ARG A 235 20.30 10.01 6.18
CA ARG A 235 20.81 10.73 7.36
C ARG A 235 21.48 12.07 7.03
N ASP A 236 21.92 12.24 5.78
CA ASP A 236 22.51 13.49 5.27
C ASP A 236 21.43 14.43 4.67
N GLY A 237 20.18 13.97 4.60
CA GLY A 237 19.06 14.71 4.02
C GLY A 237 18.94 14.59 2.50
N LYS A 238 19.66 13.62 1.88
CA LYS A 238 19.53 13.33 0.46
C LYS A 238 18.25 12.55 0.18
N VAL A 239 17.49 12.98 -0.82
CA VAL A 239 16.28 12.30 -1.28
C VAL A 239 16.64 11.01 -2.00
N GLN A 240 16.09 9.88 -1.53
CA GLN A 240 16.45 8.55 -2.02
C GLN A 240 15.90 8.26 -3.41
N ALA A 241 14.71 8.77 -3.72
CA ALA A 241 14.11 8.59 -5.04
C ALA A 241 13.16 9.75 -5.37
N CYS A 242 13.30 10.29 -6.58
CA CYS A 242 12.40 11.31 -7.11
C CYS A 242 12.45 11.34 -8.64
N TYR A 243 11.31 11.27 -9.30
CA TYR A 243 11.22 11.56 -10.73
C TYR A 243 11.22 13.07 -10.94
N GLY A 244 12.39 13.67 -10.93
CA GLY A 244 12.60 15.10 -11.13
C GLY A 244 12.13 15.56 -12.51
N GLY A 245 11.73 16.84 -12.61
CA GLY A 245 11.50 17.51 -13.87
C GLY A 245 12.80 17.99 -14.50
N GLU A 246 12.71 18.54 -15.70
CA GLU A 246 13.83 19.19 -16.37
C GLU A 246 14.40 20.32 -15.48
N GLY A 247 15.73 20.38 -15.37
CA GLY A 247 16.42 21.36 -14.53
C GLY A 247 16.49 21.05 -13.04
N TRP A 248 15.97 19.89 -12.59
CA TRP A 248 16.10 19.50 -11.19
C TRP A 248 17.51 19.00 -10.87
N PRO A 249 18.02 19.25 -9.63
CA PRO A 249 19.33 18.74 -9.21
C PRO A 249 19.39 17.21 -9.28
N LYS A 250 20.52 16.66 -9.71
CA LYS A 250 20.76 15.21 -9.65
C LYS A 250 20.86 14.69 -8.22
N ASP A 251 21.50 15.48 -7.33
CA ASP A 251 21.63 15.20 -5.91
C ASP A 251 20.62 16.07 -5.13
N LEU A 252 19.36 15.67 -5.18
CA LEU A 252 18.26 16.42 -4.59
C LEU A 252 18.29 16.25 -3.07
N MET A 253 18.30 17.37 -2.36
CA MET A 253 18.24 17.40 -0.90
C MET A 253 16.84 17.81 -0.42
N VAL A 254 16.41 17.28 0.73
CA VAL A 254 15.13 17.66 1.34
C VAL A 254 15.04 19.16 1.59
N LYS A 255 16.14 19.80 2.05
CA LYS A 255 16.19 21.25 2.27
C LYS A 255 15.86 22.03 1.00
N ASP A 256 16.29 21.55 -0.18
CA ASP A 256 16.03 22.23 -1.45
C ASP A 256 14.55 22.15 -1.83
N LEU A 257 13.91 21.00 -1.54
CA LEU A 257 12.48 20.82 -1.72
C LEU A 257 11.68 21.71 -0.76
N MET A 258 12.04 21.71 0.53
CA MET A 258 11.32 22.47 1.57
C MET A 258 11.46 23.98 1.42
N GLN A 259 12.62 24.48 1.01
CA GLN A 259 12.85 25.92 0.77
C GLN A 259 12.07 26.45 -0.43
N ASN A 260 11.71 25.58 -1.36
CA ASN A 260 10.95 25.96 -2.56
C ASN A 260 9.44 25.84 -2.37
N LEU A 261 8.96 25.52 -1.17
CA LEU A 261 7.55 25.60 -0.82
C LEU A 261 7.18 27.05 -0.44
N PRO A 262 6.05 27.56 -0.86
CA PRO A 262 5.01 27.04 -1.78
C PRO A 262 5.16 27.54 -3.22
N ASP A 263 6.37 27.61 -3.78
CA ASP A 263 6.61 28.20 -5.09
C ASP A 263 6.07 27.30 -6.23
N SER A 264 4.77 27.45 -6.48
CA SER A 264 4.08 26.79 -7.61
C SER A 264 4.48 27.35 -8.98
N GLN A 265 5.31 28.40 -9.03
CA GLN A 265 5.74 29.05 -10.25
C GLN A 265 6.98 28.41 -10.88
N LYS A 266 7.69 27.55 -10.14
CA LYS A 266 8.87 26.89 -10.69
C LYS A 266 8.50 25.85 -11.75
N PRO A 267 9.21 25.83 -12.90
CA PRO A 267 9.02 24.81 -13.92
C PRO A 267 9.15 23.39 -13.32
N GLY A 268 8.19 22.53 -13.59
CA GLY A 268 8.14 21.17 -13.06
C GLY A 268 7.44 21.02 -11.70
N TRP A 269 7.10 22.10 -11.00
CA TRP A 269 6.25 22.09 -9.82
C TRP A 269 4.77 22.19 -10.25
N THR A 270 4.19 21.09 -10.60
CA THR A 270 2.74 21.01 -10.67
C THR A 270 2.27 20.48 -9.33
N VAL A 271 1.60 21.32 -8.54
CA VAL A 271 0.84 20.82 -7.39
C VAL A 271 -0.21 19.86 -7.96
N PRO A 272 -0.12 18.57 -7.69
CA PRO A 272 -1.10 17.64 -8.20
C PRO A 272 -2.47 17.98 -7.61
N GLY A 273 -3.44 18.26 -8.43
CA GLY A 273 -4.78 18.65 -8.00
C GLY A 273 -5.52 17.53 -7.28
N GLY A 274 -6.21 17.87 -6.20
CA GLY A 274 -7.15 17.04 -5.48
C GLY A 274 -6.59 16.38 -4.20
N PRO A 275 -7.49 15.95 -3.30
CA PRO A 275 -7.11 15.29 -2.05
C PRO A 275 -6.50 13.93 -2.39
N LYS A 276 -5.25 13.71 -2.02
CA LYS A 276 -4.58 12.43 -2.18
C LYS A 276 -4.30 11.86 -0.81
N ARG A 277 -4.60 10.58 -0.68
CA ARG A 277 -4.45 9.82 0.55
C ARG A 277 -3.19 9.00 0.42
N ASN A 278 -2.26 9.24 1.30
CA ASN A 278 -1.03 8.50 1.48
C ASN A 278 -1.04 7.86 2.86
N THR A 279 -0.11 7.00 3.16
CA THR A 279 -0.11 6.28 4.44
C THR A 279 1.24 5.60 4.62
N THR A 280 1.82 5.70 5.81
CA THR A 280 2.92 4.85 6.23
C THR A 280 2.46 4.02 7.42
N VAL A 281 2.48 2.69 7.27
CA VAL A 281 2.12 1.77 8.34
C VAL A 281 3.37 1.03 8.80
N SER A 282 3.57 0.96 10.11
CA SER A 282 4.83 0.51 10.67
C SER A 282 4.66 -0.34 11.92
N LEU A 283 5.66 -1.18 12.19
CA LEU A 283 5.74 -2.04 13.34
C LEU A 283 7.16 -2.01 13.90
N ILE A 284 7.29 -1.80 15.19
CA ILE A 284 8.51 -2.05 15.94
C ILE A 284 8.29 -3.24 16.89
N VAL A 285 9.21 -4.19 16.89
CA VAL A 285 9.19 -5.37 17.75
C VAL A 285 10.44 -5.37 18.59
N VAL A 286 10.28 -5.59 19.90
CA VAL A 286 11.38 -5.77 20.85
C VAL A 286 11.17 -7.05 21.65
N ASN A 287 12.26 -7.74 22.03
CA ASN A 287 12.16 -8.91 22.88
C ASN A 287 12.26 -8.59 24.38
N GLN A 288 12.59 -7.36 24.74
CA GLN A 288 12.59 -6.88 26.11
C GLN A 288 11.15 -6.83 26.66
N LYS A 289 10.96 -7.33 27.87
CA LYS A 289 9.70 -7.24 28.59
C LYS A 289 9.42 -5.77 28.95
N MET A 290 8.25 -5.33 28.64
CA MET A 290 7.79 -3.95 28.91
C MET A 290 6.39 -3.98 29.51
N ASP A 291 6.05 -2.96 30.28
CA ASP A 291 4.66 -2.73 30.63
C ASP A 291 3.91 -2.01 29.50
N PRO A 292 2.57 -1.98 29.51
CA PRO A 292 1.78 -1.33 28.46
C PRO A 292 2.10 0.15 28.25
N ALA A 293 2.39 0.90 29.31
CA ALA A 293 2.69 2.34 29.23
C ALA A 293 4.08 2.57 28.61
N GLU A 294 5.07 1.77 29.01
CA GLU A 294 6.41 1.81 28.43
C GLU A 294 6.37 1.49 26.93
N LEU A 295 5.63 0.42 26.55
CA LEU A 295 5.49 0.03 25.15
C LEU A 295 4.77 1.09 24.32
N LYS A 296 3.72 1.73 24.87
CA LYS A 296 3.08 2.88 24.25
C LYS A 296 4.06 4.04 24.05
N ARG A 297 4.91 4.33 25.05
CA ARG A 297 5.94 5.38 24.92
C ARG A 297 6.98 5.04 23.87
N LEU A 298 7.36 3.77 23.73
CA LEU A 298 8.24 3.31 22.65
C LEU A 298 7.60 3.56 21.28
N ALA A 299 6.31 3.18 21.10
CA ALA A 299 5.57 3.45 19.87
C ALA A 299 5.60 4.95 19.51
N VAL A 300 5.28 5.83 20.47
CA VAL A 300 5.28 7.29 20.29
C VAL A 300 6.66 7.82 19.90
N GLN A 301 7.72 7.36 20.57
CA GLN A 301 9.09 7.82 20.31
C GLN A 301 9.56 7.42 18.92
N VAL A 302 9.40 6.15 18.55
CA VAL A 302 9.79 5.65 17.23
C VAL A 302 8.96 6.33 16.14
N HIS A 303 7.64 6.44 16.31
CA HIS A 303 6.77 7.12 15.35
C HIS A 303 7.15 8.58 15.12
N THR A 304 7.46 9.32 16.20
CA THR A 304 7.96 10.70 16.11
C THR A 304 9.26 10.78 15.31
N SER A 305 10.16 9.81 15.51
CA SER A 305 11.47 9.80 14.85
C SER A 305 11.40 9.59 13.34
N MET A 306 10.32 9.00 12.82
CA MET A 306 10.14 8.74 11.39
C MET A 306 10.10 10.01 10.55
N ALA A 307 9.75 11.15 11.16
CA ALA A 307 9.81 12.45 10.49
C ALA A 307 11.22 12.88 10.04
N ARG A 308 12.27 12.21 10.52
CA ARG A 308 13.64 12.41 10.01
C ARG A 308 13.87 11.74 8.65
N GLY A 309 13.30 10.55 8.47
CA GLY A 309 13.44 9.74 7.26
C GLY A 309 12.35 9.97 6.21
N ILE A 310 11.20 10.56 6.57
CA ILE A 310 10.08 10.87 5.67
C ILE A 310 9.68 12.32 5.87
N GLN A 311 9.73 13.15 4.82
CA GLN A 311 9.50 14.60 4.96
C GLN A 311 8.64 15.15 3.80
N PRO A 312 7.48 15.83 4.10
CA PRO A 312 6.79 15.90 5.40
C PRO A 312 6.22 14.55 5.83
N TYR A 313 5.97 14.37 7.12
CA TYR A 313 5.41 13.17 7.73
C TYR A 313 4.18 13.48 8.57
N ALA A 314 3.30 12.48 8.77
CA ALA A 314 2.09 12.57 9.58
C ALA A 314 1.16 13.73 9.19
N THR A 315 1.00 13.96 7.88
CA THR A 315 0.16 15.05 7.38
C THR A 315 -1.33 14.71 7.52
N MET A 316 -2.20 15.72 7.34
CA MET A 316 -3.66 15.51 7.38
C MET A 316 -4.14 14.50 6.32
N GLY A 317 -3.41 14.34 5.22
CA GLY A 317 -3.74 13.43 4.12
C GLY A 317 -3.14 12.03 4.28
N ASP A 318 -2.25 11.82 5.24
CA ASP A 318 -1.64 10.52 5.53
C ASP A 318 -2.49 9.70 6.49
N GLY A 319 -2.29 8.39 6.50
CA GLY A 319 -2.94 7.47 7.42
C GLY A 319 -1.94 6.76 8.35
N ASP A 320 -0.91 7.47 8.81
CA ASP A 320 0.26 6.90 9.46
C ASP A 320 -0.08 6.27 10.80
N VAL A 321 0.36 5.00 10.97
CA VAL A 321 0.13 4.17 12.16
C VAL A 321 1.41 3.44 12.51
N MET A 322 1.75 3.41 13.81
CA MET A 322 2.86 2.66 14.39
C MET A 322 2.33 1.67 15.42
N TYR A 323 2.54 0.39 15.15
CA TYR A 323 2.37 -0.66 16.17
C TYR A 323 3.70 -0.90 16.88
N ALA A 324 3.64 -1.18 18.17
CA ALA A 324 4.78 -1.63 18.97
C ALA A 324 4.44 -2.95 19.65
N ILE A 325 5.37 -3.88 19.61
CA ILE A 325 5.20 -5.23 20.18
C ILE A 325 6.37 -5.53 21.12
N SER A 326 6.06 -6.06 22.30
CA SER A 326 7.03 -6.71 23.19
C SER A 326 6.78 -8.21 23.22
N THR A 327 7.76 -8.99 22.81
CA THR A 327 7.68 -10.46 22.92
C THR A 327 8.07 -10.98 24.31
N ALA A 328 8.60 -10.13 25.19
CA ALA A 328 8.92 -10.40 26.60
C ALA A 328 9.77 -11.68 26.80
N GLU A 329 10.83 -11.83 26.01
CA GLU A 329 11.79 -12.93 26.10
C GLU A 329 12.96 -12.62 27.04
N VAL A 330 13.24 -11.30 27.29
CA VAL A 330 14.31 -10.80 28.16
C VAL A 330 13.72 -9.88 29.22
N ASP A 331 14.06 -10.11 30.48
CA ASP A 331 13.59 -9.29 31.59
C ASP A 331 14.26 -7.90 31.62
N THR A 332 13.51 -6.88 32.09
CA THR A 332 13.94 -5.48 32.11
C THR A 332 15.21 -5.19 32.93
N PRO A 333 15.49 -5.84 34.08
CA PRO A 333 16.73 -5.59 34.83
C PRO A 333 18.01 -5.91 34.03
N GLU A 334 17.93 -6.84 33.11
CA GLU A 334 19.02 -7.26 32.24
C GLU A 334 18.97 -6.59 30.87
N GLY A 335 17.92 -5.78 30.62
CA GLY A 335 17.67 -5.11 29.35
C GLY A 335 18.28 -3.72 29.30
N MET A 336 17.88 -3.00 28.27
CA MET A 336 18.25 -1.58 28.08
C MET A 336 17.28 -0.69 28.83
N THR A 337 17.76 0.47 29.26
CA THR A 337 16.86 1.55 29.72
C THR A 337 15.93 1.99 28.56
N ASN A 338 14.74 2.43 28.89
CA ASN A 338 13.76 2.87 27.87
C ASN A 338 14.30 3.95 26.93
N PRO A 339 15.08 4.97 27.37
CA PRO A 339 15.70 5.93 26.45
C PRO A 339 16.70 5.31 25.46
N GLN A 340 17.52 4.35 25.92
CA GLN A 340 18.48 3.66 25.06
C GLN A 340 17.76 2.77 24.02
N LEU A 341 16.79 1.97 24.48
CA LEU A 341 15.97 1.12 23.61
C LEU A 341 15.26 1.96 22.54
N GLY A 342 14.59 3.03 22.95
CA GLY A 342 13.88 3.93 22.04
C GLY A 342 14.80 4.65 21.04
N GLY A 343 16.01 5.03 21.46
CA GLY A 343 17.03 5.60 20.56
C GLY A 343 17.46 4.61 19.48
N ILE A 344 17.81 3.39 19.88
CA ILE A 344 18.24 2.33 18.94
C ILE A 344 17.07 1.93 18.03
N ALA A 345 15.86 1.73 18.57
CA ALA A 345 14.67 1.38 17.80
C ALA A 345 14.34 2.44 16.74
N SER A 346 14.56 3.74 17.05
CA SER A 346 14.40 4.84 16.10
C SER A 346 15.37 4.77 14.93
N GLU A 347 16.63 4.37 15.17
CA GLU A 347 17.62 4.18 14.10
C GLU A 347 17.30 2.94 13.26
N VAL A 348 16.87 1.84 13.87
CA VAL A 348 16.45 0.63 13.15
C VAL A 348 15.22 0.92 12.28
N MET A 349 14.28 1.75 12.76
CA MET A 349 13.13 2.18 11.95
C MET A 349 13.58 3.05 10.77
N TRP A 350 14.58 3.91 10.93
CA TRP A 350 15.10 4.69 9.80
C TRP A 350 15.77 3.79 8.75
N ASP A 351 16.53 2.77 9.17
CA ASP A 351 17.09 1.77 8.25
C ASP A 351 15.95 1.03 7.51
N ALA A 352 14.87 0.66 8.20
CA ALA A 352 13.70 0.05 7.55
C ALA A 352 13.05 0.99 6.52
N ILE A 353 12.94 2.29 6.82
CA ILE A 353 12.43 3.29 5.87
C ILE A 353 13.33 3.34 4.62
N LEU A 354 14.64 3.35 4.77
CA LEU A 354 15.59 3.38 3.65
C LEU A 354 15.49 2.11 2.79
N ASN A 355 15.39 0.94 3.44
CA ASN A 355 15.24 -0.36 2.78
C ASN A 355 13.89 -0.53 2.06
N SER A 356 12.92 0.38 2.26
CA SER A 356 11.65 0.35 1.54
C SER A 356 11.76 0.86 0.10
N VAL A 357 12.82 1.59 -0.23
CA VAL A 357 12.97 2.22 -1.55
C VAL A 357 13.62 1.24 -2.51
N PRO A 358 12.89 0.71 -3.51
CA PRO A 358 13.45 -0.22 -4.49
C PRO A 358 14.32 0.52 -5.51
N GLU A 359 15.07 -0.23 -6.30
CA GLU A 359 15.65 0.28 -7.52
C GLU A 359 14.56 0.92 -8.40
N GLN A 360 14.79 2.14 -8.85
CA GLN A 360 13.80 2.89 -9.60
C GLN A 360 13.76 2.44 -11.05
N PRO A 361 12.57 2.18 -11.63
CA PRO A 361 12.47 1.94 -13.05
C PRO A 361 12.97 3.17 -13.81
N SER A 362 13.76 2.93 -14.83
CA SER A 362 14.28 3.94 -15.75
C SER A 362 13.84 3.64 -17.17
N LEU A 363 13.65 4.69 -17.99
CA LEU A 363 13.49 4.48 -19.41
C LEU A 363 14.83 4.06 -20.01
N PRO A 364 14.85 3.05 -20.88
CA PRO A 364 16.06 2.67 -21.59
C PRO A 364 16.52 3.80 -22.52
N VAL A 365 17.83 3.98 -22.63
CA VAL A 365 18.43 4.91 -23.58
C VAL A 365 18.34 4.30 -24.98
N VAL A 366 17.61 4.94 -25.88
CA VAL A 366 17.48 4.48 -27.27
C VAL A 366 18.59 5.13 -28.10
N THR A 367 19.61 4.38 -28.41
CA THR A 367 20.70 4.82 -29.29
C THR A 367 20.34 4.73 -30.78
N SER A 368 19.45 3.79 -31.12
CA SER A 368 18.89 3.65 -32.47
C SER A 368 17.48 3.08 -32.37
N ALA A 369 16.48 3.84 -32.82
CA ALA A 369 15.11 3.35 -32.83
C ALA A 369 14.96 2.24 -33.88
N PRO A 370 14.36 1.09 -33.50
CA PRO A 370 14.09 0.02 -34.47
C PRO A 370 13.10 0.48 -35.52
N GLN A 371 13.29 0.05 -36.75
CA GLN A 371 12.33 0.26 -37.81
C GLN A 371 11.11 -0.65 -37.61
N VAL A 372 9.97 -0.04 -37.30
CA VAL A 372 8.71 -0.77 -37.13
C VAL A 372 7.97 -0.77 -38.46
N THR A 373 7.63 -1.94 -38.99
CA THR A 373 6.93 -2.04 -40.28
C THR A 373 5.52 -1.46 -40.17
N GLU A 374 5.02 -0.90 -41.28
CA GLU A 374 3.66 -0.34 -41.35
C GLU A 374 2.59 -1.40 -41.00
N LYS A 375 2.83 -2.67 -41.38
CA LYS A 375 1.98 -3.81 -41.03
C LYS A 375 1.92 -4.03 -39.50
N ALA A 376 3.05 -3.97 -38.84
CA ALA A 376 3.13 -4.11 -37.38
C ALA A 376 2.44 -2.93 -36.66
N ILE A 377 2.70 -1.70 -37.11
CA ILE A 377 2.05 -0.49 -36.58
C ILE A 377 0.51 -0.61 -36.67
N LYS A 378 -0.03 -1.02 -37.82
CA LYS A 378 -1.46 -1.25 -38.00
C LYS A 378 -2.01 -2.37 -37.10
N ALA A 379 -1.23 -3.40 -36.83
CA ALA A 379 -1.62 -4.52 -35.96
C ALA A 379 -1.73 -4.10 -34.47
N TYR A 380 -0.88 -3.18 -34.02
CA TYR A 380 -0.89 -2.66 -32.65
C TYR A 380 -2.00 -1.62 -32.39
N ALA A 381 -2.51 -0.94 -33.44
CA ALA A 381 -3.60 -0.01 -33.30
C ALA A 381 -4.89 -0.69 -32.81
N GLY A 382 -5.64 -0.02 -31.91
CA GLY A 382 -6.90 -0.52 -31.36
C GLY A 382 -7.24 0.07 -30.03
N ASP A 383 -8.38 -0.35 -29.47
CA ASP A 383 -8.84 0.03 -28.15
C ASP A 383 -8.45 -1.03 -27.13
N TYR A 384 -7.69 -0.66 -26.10
CA TYR A 384 -7.19 -1.55 -25.06
C TYR A 384 -7.83 -1.22 -23.73
N ARG A 385 -8.47 -2.19 -23.10
CA ARG A 385 -9.21 -2.03 -21.84
C ARG A 385 -8.46 -2.69 -20.69
N PHE A 386 -8.05 -1.88 -19.73
CA PHE A 386 -7.48 -2.35 -18.44
C PHE A 386 -8.57 -2.68 -17.42
N SER A 387 -9.64 -1.88 -17.39
CA SER A 387 -10.79 -2.04 -16.49
C SER A 387 -12.01 -1.29 -17.05
N ASN A 388 -13.11 -1.22 -16.30
CA ASN A 388 -14.25 -0.41 -16.69
C ASN A 388 -13.94 1.10 -16.69
N ILE A 389 -12.98 1.53 -15.88
CA ILE A 389 -12.63 2.94 -15.68
C ILE A 389 -11.38 3.39 -16.45
N VAL A 390 -10.54 2.44 -16.92
CA VAL A 390 -9.31 2.77 -17.64
C VAL A 390 -9.24 2.03 -18.97
N SER A 391 -9.15 2.80 -20.05
CA SER A 391 -8.91 2.32 -21.41
C SER A 391 -7.90 3.22 -22.12
N VAL A 392 -7.16 2.66 -23.06
CA VAL A 392 -6.20 3.38 -23.92
C VAL A 392 -6.53 3.07 -25.38
N LYS A 393 -6.74 4.11 -26.15
CA LYS A 393 -6.82 4.02 -27.61
C LYS A 393 -5.44 4.20 -28.21
N VAL A 394 -5.00 3.23 -28.98
CA VAL A 394 -3.76 3.28 -29.76
C VAL A 394 -4.13 3.52 -31.23
N THR A 395 -3.58 4.56 -31.82
CA THR A 395 -3.83 4.95 -33.21
C THR A 395 -2.55 4.93 -34.02
N ALA A 396 -2.65 4.52 -35.28
CA ALA A 396 -1.56 4.55 -36.25
C ALA A 396 -1.77 5.75 -37.18
N ASP A 397 -0.75 6.58 -37.35
CA ASP A 397 -0.77 7.72 -38.24
C ASP A 397 0.66 8.04 -38.74
N GLY A 398 0.84 8.28 -40.02
CA GLY A 398 2.13 8.64 -40.62
C GLY A 398 3.28 7.67 -40.31
N GLY A 399 3.01 6.37 -40.16
CA GLY A 399 4.03 5.36 -39.79
C GLY A 399 4.40 5.37 -38.31
N LYS A 400 3.67 6.09 -37.46
CA LYS A 400 3.88 6.19 -36.02
C LYS A 400 2.69 5.69 -35.25
N LEU A 401 2.90 5.34 -33.96
CA LEU A 401 1.85 5.02 -33.00
C LEU A 401 1.65 6.15 -32.01
N TYR A 402 0.40 6.34 -31.63
CA TYR A 402 -0.01 7.30 -30.61
C TYR A 402 -0.92 6.61 -29.60
N ALA A 403 -0.78 6.96 -28.33
CA ALA A 403 -1.65 6.48 -27.25
C ALA A 403 -2.41 7.64 -26.59
N GLN A 404 -3.68 7.40 -26.28
CA GLN A 404 -4.54 8.35 -25.57
C GLN A 404 -5.46 7.59 -24.63
N ALA A 405 -5.60 8.04 -23.39
CA ALA A 405 -6.57 7.48 -22.47
C ALA A 405 -7.99 7.86 -22.86
N THR A 406 -8.90 6.90 -22.87
CA THR A 406 -10.32 7.07 -23.27
C THR A 406 -11.32 6.66 -22.21
N GLY A 407 -10.85 6.09 -21.08
CA GLY A 407 -11.69 5.75 -19.93
C GLY A 407 -12.07 6.96 -19.07
N GLU A 408 -12.65 6.69 -17.90
CA GLU A 408 -12.95 7.74 -16.91
C GLU A 408 -11.68 8.38 -16.36
N ARG A 409 -10.62 7.57 -16.19
CA ARG A 409 -9.31 7.99 -15.67
C ARG A 409 -8.24 7.92 -16.74
N ARG A 410 -7.18 8.73 -16.57
CA ARG A 410 -5.95 8.58 -17.35
C ARG A 410 -5.25 7.25 -17.01
N ALA A 411 -4.38 6.80 -17.91
CA ALA A 411 -3.58 5.58 -17.73
C ALA A 411 -2.12 5.97 -17.43
N TYR A 412 -1.79 6.21 -16.18
CA TYR A 412 -0.48 6.62 -15.69
C TYR A 412 0.04 7.89 -16.42
N GLY A 413 1.07 7.78 -17.27
CA GLY A 413 1.60 8.88 -18.08
C GLY A 413 0.80 9.23 -19.32
N ILE A 414 -0.22 8.42 -19.68
CA ILE A 414 -1.06 8.63 -20.86
C ILE A 414 -2.30 9.42 -20.43
N THR A 415 -2.46 10.63 -20.98
CA THR A 415 -3.54 11.54 -20.64
C THR A 415 -4.78 11.38 -21.54
N LYS A 416 -5.87 12.02 -21.16
CA LYS A 416 -7.10 12.08 -21.95
C LYS A 416 -7.10 13.25 -22.93
N GLU A 417 -6.36 14.30 -22.59
CA GLU A 417 -6.35 15.59 -23.26
C GLU A 417 -5.53 15.56 -24.55
N ALA A 418 -4.45 14.79 -24.56
CA ALA A 418 -3.53 14.75 -25.68
C ALA A 418 -3.11 13.30 -26.04
N LYS A 419 -2.86 13.11 -27.33
CA LYS A 419 -2.19 11.89 -27.83
C LYS A 419 -0.69 11.96 -27.53
N ALA A 420 -0.14 10.94 -26.94
CA ALA A 420 1.31 10.77 -26.77
C ALA A 420 1.86 9.97 -27.96
N GLU A 421 2.84 10.51 -28.67
CA GLU A 421 3.60 9.74 -29.68
C GLU A 421 4.42 8.66 -28.97
N LEU A 422 4.34 7.42 -29.42
CA LEU A 422 5.06 6.29 -28.86
C LEU A 422 6.42 6.15 -29.54
N ILE A 423 7.48 6.13 -28.74
CA ILE A 423 8.86 5.98 -29.21
C ILE A 423 9.19 4.48 -29.25
N PRO A 424 9.50 3.88 -30.42
CA PRO A 424 9.87 2.49 -30.50
C PRO A 424 11.20 2.23 -29.76
N TYR A 425 11.23 1.20 -28.91
CA TYR A 425 12.40 0.80 -28.14
C TYR A 425 13.01 -0.52 -28.64
N LYS A 426 12.18 -1.53 -28.81
CA LYS A 426 12.47 -2.81 -29.44
C LYS A 426 11.22 -3.30 -30.17
N ASP A 427 11.32 -4.42 -30.90
CA ASP A 427 10.16 -4.94 -31.65
C ASP A 427 8.96 -5.16 -30.72
N GLY A 428 7.84 -4.54 -31.07
CA GLY A 428 6.59 -4.57 -30.31
C GLY A 428 6.58 -3.80 -28.98
N VAL A 429 7.69 -3.13 -28.59
CA VAL A 429 7.78 -2.39 -27.32
C VAL A 429 8.07 -0.92 -27.55
N PHE A 430 7.31 -0.06 -26.91
CA PHE A 430 7.37 1.39 -27.08
C PHE A 430 7.47 2.10 -25.74
N MET A 431 8.11 3.25 -25.72
CA MET A 431 8.13 4.16 -24.57
C MET A 431 7.09 5.27 -24.77
N VAL A 432 6.49 5.69 -23.68
CA VAL A 432 5.65 6.91 -23.64
C VAL A 432 6.53 8.05 -23.17
N PRO A 433 6.69 9.13 -23.96
CA PRO A 433 7.44 10.31 -23.54
C PRO A 433 6.84 10.92 -22.28
N GLY A 434 7.68 11.42 -21.39
CA GLY A 434 7.24 12.11 -20.20
C GLY A 434 8.16 11.90 -19.01
N ARG A 435 7.79 12.51 -17.89
CA ARG A 435 8.56 12.50 -16.64
C ARG A 435 8.65 11.12 -16.00
N TYR A 436 7.60 10.31 -16.16
CA TYR A 436 7.51 9.01 -15.52
C TYR A 436 7.87 7.89 -16.49
N PRO A 437 8.75 6.95 -16.10
CA PRO A 437 9.07 5.81 -16.96
C PRO A 437 7.79 5.00 -17.26
N THR A 438 7.40 4.99 -18.53
CA THR A 438 6.21 4.25 -18.99
C THR A 438 6.56 3.51 -20.27
N VAL A 439 6.40 2.20 -20.25
CA VAL A 439 6.66 1.29 -21.35
C VAL A 439 5.38 0.56 -21.72
N LEU A 440 5.11 0.44 -23.02
CA LEU A 440 3.98 -0.30 -23.58
C LEU A 440 4.50 -1.46 -24.42
N ASP A 441 4.12 -2.69 -24.06
CA ASP A 441 4.50 -3.92 -24.74
C ASP A 441 3.28 -4.54 -25.43
N PHE A 442 3.37 -4.70 -26.76
CA PHE A 442 2.36 -5.29 -27.65
C PHE A 442 2.76 -6.67 -28.17
N THR A 443 3.83 -7.27 -27.66
CA THR A 443 4.36 -8.57 -28.16
C THR A 443 3.37 -9.72 -27.98
N THR A 444 2.48 -9.64 -26.99
CA THR A 444 1.40 -10.62 -26.80
C THR A 444 0.17 -10.21 -27.62
N LYS A 445 -0.19 -11.06 -28.60
CA LYS A 445 -1.33 -10.81 -29.49
C LYS A 445 -2.62 -10.50 -28.70
N GLY A 446 -3.26 -9.39 -29.04
CA GLY A 446 -4.53 -8.96 -28.41
C GLY A 446 -4.38 -8.40 -27.00
N LYS A 447 -3.16 -8.17 -26.52
CA LYS A 447 -2.88 -7.58 -25.21
C LYS A 447 -1.99 -6.36 -25.34
N LEU A 448 -2.08 -5.49 -24.36
CA LEU A 448 -1.16 -4.38 -24.08
C LEU A 448 -0.70 -4.51 -22.64
N VAL A 449 0.59 -4.72 -22.43
CA VAL A 449 1.19 -4.74 -21.10
C VAL A 449 1.87 -3.39 -20.86
N MET A 450 1.42 -2.67 -19.86
CA MET A 450 2.07 -1.45 -19.37
C MET A 450 3.07 -1.82 -18.30
N ASN A 451 4.29 -1.30 -18.42
CA ASN A 451 5.42 -1.50 -17.50
C ASN A 451 5.68 -2.98 -17.19
N PRO A 452 6.11 -3.77 -18.20
CA PRO A 452 6.42 -5.19 -18.00
C PRO A 452 7.34 -5.41 -16.79
N GLY A 453 7.07 -6.45 -16.01
CA GLY A 453 7.80 -6.79 -14.80
C GLY A 453 6.99 -6.55 -13.52
N GLN A 454 7.65 -6.06 -12.48
CA GLN A 454 7.10 -5.96 -11.13
C GLN A 454 5.84 -5.10 -11.03
N TRP A 455 5.72 -4.06 -11.84
CA TRP A 455 4.55 -3.15 -11.83
C TRP A 455 3.67 -3.29 -13.08
N GLN A 456 3.75 -4.43 -13.73
CA GLN A 456 2.98 -4.64 -14.95
C GLN A 456 1.47 -4.60 -14.72
N GLN A 457 0.77 -4.05 -15.70
CA GLN A 457 -0.69 -4.10 -15.78
C GLN A 457 -1.09 -4.39 -17.22
N THR A 458 -2.07 -5.27 -17.39
CA THR A 458 -2.42 -5.79 -18.71
C THR A 458 -3.81 -5.36 -19.14
N ALA A 459 -3.91 -4.83 -20.35
CA ALA A 459 -5.16 -4.57 -21.05
C ALA A 459 -5.42 -5.61 -22.13
N VAL A 460 -6.69 -5.82 -22.44
CA VAL A 460 -7.15 -6.65 -23.54
C VAL A 460 -7.67 -5.76 -24.67
N LYS A 461 -7.29 -6.05 -25.90
CA LYS A 461 -7.81 -5.41 -27.10
C LYS A 461 -9.28 -5.75 -27.27
N LYS A 462 -10.13 -4.72 -27.46
CA LYS A 462 -11.55 -4.89 -27.75
C LYS A 462 -11.79 -5.32 -29.18
#